data_dc62211fd1e17c524fc19ceca507ed22
#
_entry.id   dc62211fd1e17c524fc19ceca507ed22
#
_cell.length_a   1.000
_cell.length_b   1.000
_cell.length_c   1.000
_cell.angle_alpha   90.00
_cell.angle_beta   90.00
_cell.angle_gamma   90.00
#
_symmetry.space_group_name_H-M   'P 1'
#
loop_
_entity.id
_entity.type
_entity.pdbx_description
1 polymer ?
#
loop_
_entity_poly.entity_id
_entity_poly.type
_entity_poly.pdbx_seq_one_letter_code
_entity_poly.pdbx_strand_id
1 'polypeptide(L)'
;MPVGSSVLRCPCICSALQNYLFRYVAREAGRLGLPVHIHTGGGCGSYFMLMGSNPALLETVLNDAALRKTNFVLIHAGAGAFTKYANYLLMKPNVYADFSEQTWLISTRRLSDTVRDLLEWYPEKVMFGTDLYANTPEINWEEIGWQTTQSSREALAIALSGMMQDGEITRERALELAHMVLHDNAAKLYGWGKR
;
A
#
# COMPACT_ATOMS: atom_id res chain seq x y z
N MET A 1 34.05 24.09 30.25
CA MET A 1 33.49 24.54 28.97
C MET A 1 33.44 23.33 28.04
N PRO A 2 32.28 22.82 27.67
CA PRO A 2 32.19 21.78 26.63
C PRO A 2 32.14 22.47 25.27
N VAL A 3 33.10 22.12 24.41
CA VAL A 3 33.14 22.53 23.01
C VAL A 3 32.01 21.83 22.29
N GLY A 4 30.94 22.56 22.00
CA GLY A 4 29.86 22.10 21.16
C GLY A 4 30.34 21.96 19.73
N SER A 5 30.55 20.74 19.27
CA SER A 5 30.69 20.43 17.84
C SER A 5 29.35 20.63 17.17
N SER A 6 29.09 21.82 16.66
CA SER A 6 28.03 22.08 15.70
C SER A 6 28.39 21.39 14.38
N VAL A 7 28.00 20.12 14.27
CA VAL A 7 27.93 19.48 12.95
C VAL A 7 26.80 20.20 12.22
N LEU A 8 27.17 21.16 11.39
CA LEU A 8 26.28 21.75 10.39
C LEU A 8 25.82 20.62 9.46
N ARG A 9 24.73 19.96 9.84
CA ARG A 9 24.01 19.06 8.91
C ARG A 9 23.42 19.98 7.84
N CYS A 10 24.04 19.98 6.67
CA CYS A 10 23.44 20.62 5.50
C CYS A 10 22.25 19.75 5.06
N PRO A 11 20.99 20.12 5.36
CA PRO A 11 19.83 19.29 5.05
C PRO A 11 19.73 18.95 3.56
N CYS A 12 20.21 19.85 2.71
CA CYS A 12 20.19 19.71 1.25
C CYS A 12 21.05 18.55 0.73
N ILE A 13 22.24 18.34 1.28
CA ILE A 13 23.13 17.26 0.80
C ILE A 13 22.57 15.89 1.20
N CYS A 14 22.07 15.75 2.43
CA CYS A 14 21.47 14.50 2.88
C CYS A 14 20.22 14.14 2.05
N SER A 15 19.35 15.11 1.78
CA SER A 15 18.15 14.89 0.96
C SER A 15 18.50 14.56 -0.49
N ALA A 16 19.49 15.22 -1.07
CA ALA A 16 19.95 14.92 -2.42
C ALA A 16 20.52 13.50 -2.53
N LEU A 17 21.34 13.09 -1.56
CA LEU A 17 21.87 11.72 -1.51
C LEU A 17 20.78 10.68 -1.33
N GLN A 18 19.83 10.90 -0.41
CA GLN A 18 18.69 10.00 -0.20
C GLN A 18 17.85 9.85 -1.47
N ASN A 19 17.52 10.96 -2.13
CA ASN A 19 16.77 10.95 -3.39
C ASN A 19 17.52 10.20 -4.51
N TYR A 20 18.82 10.40 -4.62
CA TYR A 20 19.65 9.69 -5.58
C TYR A 20 19.66 8.19 -5.32
N LEU A 21 19.93 7.78 -4.08
CA LEU A 21 20.00 6.37 -3.68
C LEU A 21 18.65 5.68 -3.86
N PHE A 22 17.56 6.33 -3.46
CA PHE A 22 16.22 5.79 -3.65
C PHE A 22 15.93 5.53 -5.13
N ARG A 23 16.17 6.50 -6.00
CA ARG A 23 15.94 6.34 -7.46
C ARG A 23 16.86 5.29 -8.08
N TYR A 24 18.10 5.21 -7.61
CA TYR A 24 19.03 4.18 -8.06
C TYR A 24 18.54 2.79 -7.68
N VAL A 25 18.17 2.54 -6.42
CA VAL A 25 17.66 1.26 -5.94
C VAL A 25 16.34 0.91 -6.63
N ALA A 26 15.42 1.86 -6.76
CA ALA A 26 14.15 1.64 -7.45
C ALA A 26 14.35 1.24 -8.92
N ARG A 27 15.29 1.86 -9.63
CA ARG A 27 15.62 1.49 -11.01
C ARG A 27 16.20 0.08 -11.10
N GLU A 28 17.10 -0.29 -10.19
CA GLU A 28 17.67 -1.63 -10.14
C GLU A 28 16.62 -2.68 -9.80
N ALA A 29 15.68 -2.39 -8.89
CA ALA A 29 14.54 -3.25 -8.62
C ALA A 29 13.72 -3.50 -9.90
N GLY A 30 13.42 -2.44 -10.65
CA GLY A 30 12.71 -2.56 -11.94
C GLY A 30 13.49 -3.38 -12.98
N ARG A 31 14.82 -3.25 -13.02
CA ARG A 31 15.70 -4.07 -13.90
C ARG A 31 15.64 -5.56 -13.53
N LEU A 32 15.48 -5.86 -12.25
CA LEU A 32 15.37 -7.22 -11.72
C LEU A 32 13.94 -7.77 -11.71
N GLY A 33 12.94 -6.96 -12.14
CA GLY A 33 11.53 -7.34 -12.10
C GLY A 33 10.95 -7.40 -10.68
N LEU A 34 11.58 -6.73 -9.71
CA LEU A 34 11.16 -6.69 -8.31
C LEU A 34 10.29 -5.45 -8.06
N PRO A 35 9.09 -5.58 -7.48
CA PRO A 35 8.31 -4.44 -7.04
C PRO A 35 8.97 -3.73 -5.86
N VAL A 36 8.81 -2.40 -5.80
CA VAL A 36 9.26 -1.55 -4.68
C VAL A 36 8.06 -1.26 -3.79
N HIS A 37 8.12 -1.70 -2.55
CA HIS A 37 7.11 -1.41 -1.54
C HIS A 37 7.41 -0.09 -0.85
N ILE A 38 6.40 0.78 -0.75
CA ILE A 38 6.52 2.07 -0.08
C ILE A 38 5.41 2.19 0.96
N HIS A 39 5.81 2.30 2.21
CA HIS A 39 4.89 2.55 3.32
C HIS A 39 4.20 3.89 3.14
N THR A 40 2.87 3.93 3.30
CA THR A 40 2.04 5.15 3.19
C THR A 40 0.97 5.17 4.27
N GLY A 41 0.52 6.35 4.66
CA GLY A 41 -0.60 6.54 5.59
C GLY A 41 -0.15 6.74 7.03
N GLY A 42 0.05 5.69 7.78
CA GLY A 42 0.49 5.76 9.17
C GLY A 42 1.99 5.98 9.33
N GLY A 43 2.48 5.84 10.56
CA GLY A 43 3.90 5.88 10.89
C GLY A 43 4.15 5.21 12.24
N CYS A 44 5.41 4.87 12.52
CA CYS A 44 5.77 4.24 13.78
C CYS A 44 5.93 5.27 14.91
N GLY A 45 5.35 4.95 16.07
CA GLY A 45 5.43 5.78 17.27
C GLY A 45 4.48 6.98 17.26
N SER A 46 4.45 7.70 18.39
CA SER A 46 3.47 8.77 18.62
C SER A 46 3.83 10.12 17.99
N TYR A 47 5.07 10.29 17.56
CA TYR A 47 5.60 11.59 17.09
C TYR A 47 6.07 11.56 15.63
N PHE A 48 5.50 10.68 14.82
CA PHE A 48 5.83 10.66 13.38
C PHE A 48 5.27 11.90 12.66
N MET A 49 5.92 12.26 11.57
CA MET A 49 5.46 13.37 10.73
C MET A 49 4.37 12.87 9.77
N LEU A 50 3.10 13.09 10.12
CA LEU A 50 1.95 12.61 9.37
C LEU A 50 2.03 12.91 7.86
N MET A 51 2.35 14.14 7.50
CA MET A 51 2.46 14.53 6.09
C MET A 51 3.61 13.83 5.35
N GLY A 52 4.61 13.34 6.06
CA GLY A 52 5.72 12.58 5.48
C GLY A 52 5.31 11.21 4.92
N SER A 53 4.17 10.67 5.36
CA SER A 53 3.61 9.40 4.89
C SER A 53 2.53 9.57 3.79
N ASN A 54 2.29 10.82 3.34
CA ASN A 54 1.34 11.10 2.27
C ASN A 54 1.87 10.58 0.92
N PRO A 55 1.18 9.63 0.27
CA PRO A 55 1.62 9.06 -1.00
C PRO A 55 1.74 10.08 -2.14
N ALA A 56 1.05 11.22 -2.07
CA ALA A 56 1.18 12.30 -3.06
C ALA A 56 2.63 12.83 -3.17
N LEU A 57 3.44 12.71 -2.11
CA LEU A 57 4.85 13.10 -2.14
C LEU A 57 5.70 12.24 -3.10
N LEU A 58 5.19 11.07 -3.49
CA LEU A 58 5.86 10.17 -4.46
C LEU A 58 5.64 10.60 -5.91
N GLU A 59 4.81 11.59 -6.19
CA GLU A 59 4.42 11.93 -7.55
C GLU A 59 5.62 12.20 -8.47
N THR A 60 6.63 12.90 -7.99
CA THR A 60 7.85 13.18 -8.78
C THR A 60 8.66 11.93 -9.10
N VAL A 61 8.65 10.93 -8.22
CA VAL A 61 9.29 9.63 -8.41
C VAL A 61 8.49 8.82 -9.42
N LEU A 62 7.17 8.75 -9.24
CA LEU A 62 6.26 7.96 -10.07
C LEU A 62 6.12 8.53 -11.50
N ASN A 63 6.45 9.81 -11.70
CA ASN A 63 6.49 10.46 -13.01
C ASN A 63 7.86 10.33 -13.71
N ASP A 64 8.88 9.82 -13.02
CA ASP A 64 10.22 9.68 -13.58
C ASP A 64 10.24 8.64 -14.71
N ALA A 65 10.62 9.07 -15.90
CA ALA A 65 10.69 8.20 -17.07
C ALA A 65 11.68 7.01 -16.88
N ALA A 66 12.73 7.20 -16.06
CA ALA A 66 13.70 6.15 -15.78
C ALA A 66 13.13 5.03 -14.88
N LEU A 67 12.00 5.28 -14.20
CA LEU A 67 11.36 4.35 -13.28
C LEU A 67 10.08 3.70 -13.83
N ARG A 68 9.74 3.91 -15.10
CA ARG A 68 8.53 3.36 -15.72
C ARG A 68 8.49 1.84 -15.78
N LYS A 69 9.64 1.17 -15.69
CA LYS A 69 9.73 -0.30 -15.64
C LYS A 69 9.67 -0.86 -14.21
N THR A 70 9.69 0.00 -13.21
CA THR A 70 9.62 -0.36 -11.79
C THR A 70 8.17 -0.35 -11.34
N ASN A 71 7.68 -1.46 -10.83
CA ASN A 71 6.38 -1.50 -10.17
C ASN A 71 6.51 -0.99 -8.74
N PHE A 72 5.57 -0.15 -8.32
CA PHE A 72 5.51 0.39 -6.96
C PHE A 72 4.24 -0.11 -6.28
N VAL A 73 4.34 -0.52 -5.02
CA VAL A 73 3.20 -0.90 -4.19
C VAL A 73 3.08 0.10 -3.05
N LEU A 74 1.97 0.82 -3.02
CA LEU A 74 1.61 1.71 -1.92
C LEU A 74 1.06 0.86 -0.78
N ILE A 75 1.92 0.55 0.19
CA ILE A 75 1.54 -0.24 1.36
C ILE A 75 0.54 0.57 2.19
N HIS A 76 -0.55 -0.07 2.62
CA HIS A 76 -1.69 0.49 3.35
C HIS A 76 -2.58 1.45 2.54
N ALA A 77 -2.37 1.60 1.23
CA ALA A 77 -3.19 2.46 0.36
C ALA A 77 -3.45 3.87 0.95
N GLY A 78 -2.44 4.47 1.59
CA GLY A 78 -2.56 5.80 2.19
C GLY A 78 -3.32 5.86 3.51
N ALA A 79 -3.70 4.74 4.09
CA ALA A 79 -4.47 4.54 5.34
C ALA A 79 -5.28 5.77 5.81
N GLY A 80 -6.58 5.70 5.78
CA GLY A 80 -7.48 6.75 6.27
C GLY A 80 -7.41 8.05 5.48
N ALA A 81 -6.67 9.05 5.97
CA ALA A 81 -6.68 10.41 5.41
C ALA A 81 -6.13 10.52 3.99
N PHE A 82 -5.25 9.62 3.58
CA PHE A 82 -4.55 9.71 2.29
C PHE A 82 -5.02 8.69 1.25
N THR A 83 -6.04 7.89 1.53
CA THR A 83 -6.56 6.86 0.60
C THR A 83 -6.95 7.47 -0.76
N LYS A 84 -7.56 8.65 -0.77
CA LYS A 84 -7.92 9.32 -2.02
C LYS A 84 -6.71 9.67 -2.88
N TYR A 85 -5.59 10.07 -2.27
CA TYR A 85 -4.35 10.30 -3.02
C TYR A 85 -3.77 9.00 -3.57
N ALA A 86 -3.84 7.92 -2.80
CA ALA A 86 -3.44 6.60 -3.29
C ALA A 86 -4.28 6.19 -4.51
N ASN A 87 -5.61 6.36 -4.47
CA ASN A 87 -6.51 6.08 -5.59
C ASN A 87 -6.09 6.83 -6.86
N TYR A 88 -5.80 8.14 -6.75
CA TYR A 88 -5.32 8.90 -7.90
C TYR A 88 -3.96 8.40 -8.42
N LEU A 89 -3.07 7.97 -7.55
CA LEU A 89 -1.77 7.43 -7.97
C LEU A 89 -1.89 6.06 -8.66
N LEU A 90 -2.95 5.29 -8.38
CA LEU A 90 -3.24 4.04 -9.10
C LEU A 90 -3.54 4.26 -10.60
N MET A 91 -3.83 5.50 -11.04
CA MET A 91 -3.91 5.83 -12.47
C MET A 91 -2.60 5.53 -13.22
N LYS A 92 -1.47 5.55 -12.54
CA LYS A 92 -0.16 5.27 -13.15
C LYS A 92 -0.03 3.76 -13.43
N PRO A 93 0.41 3.35 -14.63
CA PRO A 93 0.39 1.95 -15.06
C PRO A 93 1.13 0.98 -14.14
N ASN A 94 2.17 1.46 -13.46
CA ASN A 94 3.09 0.69 -12.64
C ASN A 94 2.91 0.91 -11.12
N VAL A 95 1.76 1.44 -10.69
CA VAL A 95 1.43 1.65 -9.28
C VAL A 95 0.31 0.71 -8.85
N TYR A 96 0.51 0.05 -7.73
CA TYR A 96 -0.37 -0.91 -7.07
C TYR A 96 -0.57 -0.49 -5.62
N ALA A 97 -1.55 -1.04 -4.92
CA ALA A 97 -1.75 -0.81 -3.50
C ALA A 97 -2.26 -2.06 -2.79
N ASP A 98 -1.99 -2.15 -1.49
CA ASP A 98 -2.68 -3.05 -0.58
C ASP A 98 -3.41 -2.24 0.51
N PHE A 99 -4.36 -2.87 1.19
CA PHE A 99 -5.11 -2.25 2.28
C PHE A 99 -4.77 -2.86 3.64
N SER A 100 -3.57 -3.41 3.79
CA SER A 100 -3.04 -3.92 5.05
C SER A 100 -3.05 -2.86 6.17
N GLU A 101 -2.70 -3.21 7.39
CA GLU A 101 -2.77 -2.37 8.59
C GLU A 101 -4.18 -1.88 8.93
N GLN A 102 -4.92 -1.33 7.97
CA GLN A 102 -6.30 -0.85 8.19
C GLN A 102 -7.23 -1.94 8.71
N THR A 103 -6.91 -3.20 8.43
CA THR A 103 -7.66 -4.40 8.80
C THR A 103 -7.81 -4.60 10.32
N TRP A 104 -6.95 -3.96 11.12
CA TRP A 104 -6.97 -4.01 12.58
C TRP A 104 -7.02 -2.63 13.24
N LEU A 105 -6.89 -1.54 12.45
CA LEU A 105 -7.00 -0.16 12.94
C LEU A 105 -8.43 0.38 12.94
N ILE A 106 -9.25 -0.06 12.00
CA ILE A 106 -10.62 0.44 11.81
C ILE A 106 -11.61 -0.72 11.78
N SER A 107 -12.89 -0.42 12.03
CA SER A 107 -13.94 -1.45 11.95
C SER A 107 -14.08 -2.02 10.54
N THR A 108 -14.47 -3.28 10.44
CA THR A 108 -14.70 -3.99 9.18
C THR A 108 -15.65 -3.23 8.25
N ARG A 109 -16.68 -2.57 8.81
CA ARG A 109 -17.60 -1.75 8.01
C ARG A 109 -16.89 -0.55 7.36
N ARG A 110 -16.03 0.16 8.09
CA ARG A 110 -15.27 1.26 7.53
C ARG A 110 -14.21 0.79 6.54
N LEU A 111 -13.60 -0.35 6.81
CA LEU A 111 -12.66 -0.97 5.87
C LEU A 111 -13.38 -1.34 4.56
N SER A 112 -14.62 -1.81 4.61
CA SER A 112 -15.38 -2.13 3.40
C SER A 112 -15.62 -0.93 2.51
N ASP A 113 -15.82 0.26 3.07
CA ASP A 113 -15.94 1.51 2.29
C ASP A 113 -14.61 1.85 1.60
N THR A 114 -13.49 1.70 2.30
CA THR A 114 -12.13 1.89 1.70
C THR A 114 -11.87 0.87 0.57
N VAL A 115 -12.21 -0.40 0.80
CA VAL A 115 -12.03 -1.45 -0.22
C VAL A 115 -12.89 -1.16 -1.45
N ARG A 116 -14.14 -0.75 -1.26
CA ARG A 116 -15.03 -0.36 -2.35
C ARG A 116 -14.43 0.82 -3.15
N ASP A 117 -14.00 1.89 -2.48
CA ASP A 117 -13.34 3.03 -3.12
C ASP A 117 -12.17 2.60 -4.02
N LEU A 118 -11.35 1.68 -3.56
CA LEU A 118 -10.21 1.16 -4.32
C LEU A 118 -10.67 0.34 -5.54
N LEU A 119 -11.67 -0.52 -5.36
CA LEU A 119 -12.16 -1.43 -6.41
C LEU A 119 -12.93 -0.71 -7.52
N GLU A 120 -13.64 0.35 -7.20
CA GLU A 120 -14.36 1.17 -8.19
C GLU A 120 -13.40 1.88 -9.16
N TRP A 121 -12.15 2.10 -8.76
CA TRP A 121 -11.15 2.78 -9.59
C TRP A 121 -10.28 1.81 -10.39
N TYR A 122 -9.52 0.94 -9.69
CA TYR A 122 -8.51 0.08 -10.33
C TYR A 122 -8.45 -1.30 -9.66
N PRO A 123 -9.47 -2.14 -9.83
CA PRO A 123 -9.55 -3.42 -9.13
C PRO A 123 -8.38 -4.37 -9.45
N GLU A 124 -7.75 -4.24 -10.63
CA GLU A 124 -6.60 -5.06 -11.04
C GLU A 124 -5.27 -4.67 -10.35
N LYS A 125 -5.30 -3.64 -9.52
CA LYS A 125 -4.11 -3.11 -8.83
C LYS A 125 -4.21 -3.17 -7.32
N VAL A 126 -5.32 -3.66 -6.79
CA VAL A 126 -5.60 -3.75 -5.36
C VAL A 126 -5.30 -5.15 -4.87
N MET A 127 -4.57 -5.24 -3.77
CA MET A 127 -4.16 -6.51 -3.18
C MET A 127 -4.54 -6.58 -1.70
N PHE A 128 -4.81 -7.78 -1.24
CA PHE A 128 -4.90 -8.10 0.17
C PHE A 128 -3.51 -8.14 0.79
N GLY A 129 -3.38 -7.58 1.99
CA GLY A 129 -2.20 -7.67 2.84
C GLY A 129 -2.61 -7.71 4.31
N THR A 130 -1.76 -8.25 5.17
CA THR A 130 -2.03 -8.36 6.61
C THR A 130 -1.27 -7.36 7.45
N ASP A 131 -0.06 -7.00 7.03
CA ASP A 131 0.91 -6.24 7.83
C ASP A 131 1.16 -6.91 9.20
N LEU A 132 1.26 -8.23 9.18
CA LEU A 132 1.39 -9.01 10.41
C LEU A 132 2.82 -8.96 10.96
N TYR A 133 2.91 -8.75 12.26
CA TYR A 133 4.15 -8.82 13.04
C TYR A 133 3.83 -9.16 14.50
N ALA A 134 4.83 -9.57 15.26
CA ALA A 134 4.67 -9.76 16.70
C ALA A 134 4.54 -8.39 17.37
N ASN A 135 3.32 -8.02 17.79
CA ASN A 135 3.02 -6.69 18.31
C ASN A 135 3.48 -6.53 19.76
N THR A 136 3.24 -7.54 20.59
CA THR A 136 3.70 -7.63 21.98
C THR A 136 4.11 -9.06 22.28
N PRO A 137 4.77 -9.33 23.44
CA PRO A 137 5.04 -10.71 23.88
C PRO A 137 3.77 -11.57 24.05
N GLU A 138 2.62 -10.92 24.29
CA GLU A 138 1.33 -11.58 24.53
C GLU A 138 0.52 -11.77 23.24
N ILE A 139 0.70 -10.88 22.27
CA ILE A 139 -0.01 -10.91 20.97
C ILE A 139 1.00 -11.23 19.88
N ASN A 140 0.96 -12.45 19.40
CA ASN A 140 1.87 -12.95 18.39
C ASN A 140 1.33 -12.71 16.95
N TRP A 141 2.14 -13.02 15.96
CA TRP A 141 1.82 -12.77 14.57
C TRP A 141 0.66 -13.67 14.05
N GLU A 142 0.45 -14.84 14.63
CA GLU A 142 -0.64 -15.74 14.21
C GLU A 142 -2.01 -15.15 14.52
N GLU A 143 -2.17 -14.54 15.69
CA GLU A 143 -3.42 -13.89 16.09
C GLU A 143 -3.73 -12.69 15.22
N ILE A 144 -2.73 -11.85 14.96
CA ILE A 144 -2.86 -10.72 14.03
C ILE A 144 -3.18 -11.23 12.63
N GLY A 145 -2.47 -12.25 12.14
CA GLY A 145 -2.70 -12.84 10.83
C GLY A 145 -4.09 -13.42 10.68
N TRP A 146 -4.61 -14.09 11.70
CA TRP A 146 -5.98 -14.61 11.72
C TRP A 146 -7.01 -13.47 11.71
N GLN A 147 -6.89 -12.52 12.63
CA GLN A 147 -7.82 -11.39 12.76
C GLN A 147 -7.87 -10.56 11.46
N THR A 148 -6.72 -10.18 10.94
CA THR A 148 -6.65 -9.35 9.72
C THR A 148 -7.21 -10.08 8.52
N THR A 149 -7.01 -11.39 8.42
CA THR A 149 -7.59 -12.21 7.35
C THR A 149 -9.10 -12.25 7.44
N GLN A 150 -9.67 -12.43 8.63
CA GLN A 150 -11.13 -12.41 8.84
C GLN A 150 -11.72 -11.04 8.50
N SER A 151 -11.16 -9.96 9.08
CA SER A 151 -11.63 -8.59 8.85
C SER A 151 -11.57 -8.20 7.37
N SER A 152 -10.50 -8.58 6.68
CA SER A 152 -10.33 -8.28 5.25
C SER A 152 -11.35 -9.01 4.37
N ARG A 153 -11.56 -10.29 4.62
CA ARG A 153 -12.55 -11.10 3.86
C ARG A 153 -13.97 -10.60 4.07
N GLU A 154 -14.31 -10.26 5.30
CA GLU A 154 -15.63 -9.71 5.63
C GLU A 154 -15.79 -8.31 4.99
N ALA A 155 -14.81 -7.43 5.09
CA ALA A 155 -14.84 -6.11 4.47
C ALA A 155 -15.00 -6.21 2.93
N LEU A 156 -14.26 -7.11 2.30
CA LEU A 156 -14.37 -7.37 0.87
C LEU A 156 -15.76 -7.91 0.51
N ALA A 157 -16.31 -8.84 1.29
CA ALA A 157 -17.65 -9.36 1.07
C ALA A 157 -18.73 -8.28 1.20
N ILE A 158 -18.63 -7.39 2.19
CA ILE A 158 -19.55 -6.25 2.36
C ILE A 158 -19.43 -5.29 1.15
N ALA A 159 -18.23 -4.93 0.74
CA ALA A 159 -17.98 -4.05 -0.39
C ALA A 159 -18.60 -4.60 -1.69
N LEU A 160 -18.28 -5.84 -2.05
CA LEU A 160 -18.77 -6.49 -3.25
C LEU A 160 -20.30 -6.73 -3.22
N SER A 161 -20.85 -7.06 -2.04
CA SER A 161 -22.31 -7.18 -1.87
C SER A 161 -23.01 -5.85 -2.07
N GLY A 162 -22.44 -4.75 -1.56
CA GLY A 162 -22.95 -3.40 -1.77
C GLY A 162 -22.94 -3.02 -3.26
N MET A 163 -21.83 -3.25 -3.96
CA MET A 163 -21.70 -2.97 -5.40
C MET A 163 -22.73 -3.79 -6.22
N MET A 164 -23.00 -5.04 -5.82
CA MET A 164 -24.06 -5.85 -6.46
C MET A 164 -25.46 -5.28 -6.19
N GLN A 165 -25.74 -4.86 -4.96
CA GLN A 165 -27.05 -4.28 -4.58
C GLN A 165 -27.31 -2.96 -5.30
N ASP A 166 -26.27 -2.17 -5.52
CA ASP A 166 -26.33 -0.91 -6.28
C ASP A 166 -26.40 -1.13 -7.80
N GLY A 167 -26.30 -2.38 -8.26
CA GLY A 167 -26.36 -2.73 -9.69
C GLY A 167 -25.09 -2.43 -10.49
N GLU A 168 -23.97 -2.17 -9.83
CA GLU A 168 -22.69 -1.81 -10.48
C GLU A 168 -22.00 -3.04 -11.07
N ILE A 169 -22.11 -4.18 -10.40
CA ILE A 169 -21.47 -5.45 -10.82
C ILE A 169 -22.43 -6.63 -10.71
N THR A 170 -22.19 -7.65 -11.54
CA THR A 170 -22.87 -8.94 -11.42
C THR A 170 -22.24 -9.80 -10.33
N ARG A 171 -22.93 -10.89 -9.95
CA ARG A 171 -22.39 -11.88 -9.00
C ARG A 171 -21.09 -12.52 -9.52
N GLU A 172 -21.03 -12.83 -10.81
CA GLU A 172 -19.84 -13.40 -11.46
C GLU A 172 -18.66 -12.43 -11.36
N ARG A 173 -18.89 -11.14 -11.61
CA ARG A 173 -17.86 -10.11 -11.48
C ARG A 173 -17.42 -9.93 -10.03
N ALA A 174 -18.32 -10.02 -9.06
CA ALA A 174 -17.98 -9.94 -7.64
C ALA A 174 -17.03 -11.10 -7.23
N LEU A 175 -17.28 -12.31 -7.69
CA LEU A 175 -16.42 -13.47 -7.42
C LEU A 175 -15.04 -13.30 -8.10
N GLU A 176 -15.01 -12.82 -9.34
CA GLU A 176 -13.76 -12.51 -10.04
C GLU A 176 -12.95 -11.47 -9.28
N LEU A 177 -13.56 -10.37 -8.85
CA LEU A 177 -12.89 -9.32 -8.06
C LEU A 177 -12.36 -9.86 -6.73
N ALA A 178 -13.10 -10.75 -6.06
CA ALA A 178 -12.63 -11.39 -4.84
C ALA A 178 -11.37 -12.23 -5.08
N HIS A 179 -11.32 -13.01 -6.15
CA HIS A 179 -10.13 -13.76 -6.54
C HIS A 179 -8.95 -12.84 -6.89
N MET A 180 -9.20 -11.78 -7.65
CA MET A 180 -8.18 -10.79 -8.01
C MET A 180 -7.52 -10.19 -6.77
N VAL A 181 -8.30 -9.70 -5.82
CA VAL A 181 -7.82 -9.04 -4.60
C VAL A 181 -7.07 -10.01 -3.69
N LEU A 182 -7.63 -11.21 -3.48
CA LEU A 182 -7.08 -12.17 -2.52
C LEU A 182 -5.90 -12.97 -3.06
N HIS A 183 -5.70 -13.02 -4.38
CA HIS A 183 -4.67 -13.85 -4.98
C HIS A 183 -4.12 -13.31 -6.31
N ASP A 184 -4.96 -13.09 -7.34
CA ASP A 184 -4.50 -13.04 -8.73
C ASP A 184 -3.65 -11.80 -9.02
N ASN A 185 -3.99 -10.65 -8.44
CA ASN A 185 -3.23 -9.41 -8.61
C ASN A 185 -1.81 -9.56 -8.04
N ALA A 186 -1.69 -10.14 -6.84
CA ALA A 186 -0.39 -10.43 -6.24
C ALA A 186 0.40 -11.48 -7.05
N ALA A 187 -0.25 -12.59 -7.43
CA ALA A 187 0.38 -13.63 -8.23
C ALA A 187 0.93 -13.08 -9.57
N LYS A 188 0.16 -12.20 -10.23
CA LYS A 188 0.57 -11.53 -11.46
C LYS A 188 1.75 -10.58 -11.23
N LEU A 189 1.67 -9.74 -10.19
CA LEU A 189 2.69 -8.74 -9.88
C LEU A 189 4.02 -9.38 -9.51
N TYR A 190 3.99 -10.40 -8.66
CA TYR A 190 5.19 -11.09 -8.15
C TYR A 190 5.64 -12.26 -9.03
N GLY A 191 4.91 -12.55 -10.11
CA GLY A 191 5.26 -13.62 -11.05
C GLY A 191 5.11 -15.03 -10.50
N TRP A 192 4.21 -15.24 -9.52
CA TRP A 192 3.93 -16.57 -8.98
C TRP A 192 3.20 -17.44 -10.01
N GLY A 193 3.57 -18.70 -10.07
CA GLY A 193 2.99 -19.67 -11.03
C GLY A 193 3.59 -19.65 -12.44
N LYS A 194 4.58 -18.80 -12.70
CA LYS A 194 5.39 -18.83 -13.93
C LYS A 194 6.64 -19.69 -13.69
N ARG A 195 6.45 -21.00 -13.53
CA ARG A 195 7.55 -21.99 -13.62
C ARG A 195 7.25 -22.96 -14.78
#